data_4a78060721fc571984cc92176020767d
#
_entry.id   4a78060721fc571984cc92176020767d
#
_cell.length_a   1.000
_cell.length_b   1.000
_cell.length_c   1.000
_cell.angle_alpha   90.00
_cell.angle_beta   90.00
_cell.angle_gamma   90.00
#
_symmetry.space_group_name_H-M   'P 1'
#
loop_
_entity.id
_entity.type
_entity.pdbx_description
1 polymer ?
#
loop_
_entity_poly.entity_id
_entity_poly.type
_entity_poly.pdbx_seq_one_letter_code
_entity_poly.pdbx_strand_id
1 'polypeptide(L)'
;MRVYRERSTLDDELISTETAYYLTSLPADLAGPIEVDRLVRGHWAIENRIHYVRDVTFDEDRSQAYTGNGPRTLATCRNLAISALRLHGHTNIARALRHIARNITRALTILGL
;
A
#
# COMPACT_ATOMS: atom_id res chain seq x y z
N MET A 1 16.04 15.82 -10.25
CA MET A 1 15.53 15.36 -11.55
C MET A 1 14.15 15.96 -11.80
N ARG A 2 13.86 16.29 -13.05
CA ARG A 2 12.53 16.78 -13.49
C ARG A 2 11.83 15.65 -14.25
N VAL A 3 10.61 15.32 -13.83
CA VAL A 3 9.74 14.36 -14.53
C VAL A 3 8.55 15.11 -15.09
N TYR A 4 8.30 14.95 -16.36
CA TYR A 4 7.13 15.46 -17.06
C TYR A 4 6.13 14.32 -17.23
N ARG A 5 4.89 14.54 -16.80
CA ARG A 5 3.80 13.57 -16.89
C ARG A 5 2.69 14.12 -17.71
N GLU A 6 2.20 13.31 -18.63
CA GLU A 6 1.01 13.58 -19.40
C GLU A 6 -0.07 12.57 -19.01
N ARG A 7 -1.28 13.06 -18.89
CA ARG A 7 -2.47 12.22 -18.76
C ARG A 7 -3.32 12.45 -19.98
N SER A 8 -3.61 11.40 -20.73
CA SER A 8 -4.51 11.40 -21.88
C SER A 8 -5.69 10.46 -21.68
N THR A 9 -6.74 10.63 -22.47
CA THR A 9 -7.83 9.65 -22.62
C THR A 9 -7.34 8.44 -23.42
N LEU A 10 -8.19 7.42 -23.54
CA LEU A 10 -7.93 6.26 -24.41
C LEU A 10 -7.88 6.64 -25.90
N ASP A 11 -8.45 7.80 -26.27
CA ASP A 11 -8.46 8.37 -27.62
C ASP A 11 -7.31 9.38 -27.83
N ASP A 12 -6.26 9.33 -26.97
CA ASP A 12 -5.07 10.21 -26.99
C ASP A 12 -5.34 11.71 -26.82
N GLU A 13 -6.52 12.10 -26.32
CA GLU A 13 -6.78 13.48 -25.97
C GLU A 13 -6.08 13.85 -24.66
N LEU A 14 -5.23 14.88 -24.67
CA LEU A 14 -4.47 15.33 -23.51
C LEU A 14 -5.41 15.95 -22.47
N ILE A 15 -5.51 15.31 -21.29
CA ILE A 15 -6.33 15.80 -20.17
C ILE A 15 -5.54 16.77 -19.29
N SER A 16 -4.31 16.44 -18.97
CA SER A 16 -3.47 17.27 -18.09
C SER A 16 -1.99 16.98 -18.26
N THR A 17 -1.18 18.00 -17.96
CA THR A 17 0.26 17.88 -17.86
C THR A 17 0.71 18.26 -16.46
N GLU A 18 1.67 17.54 -15.91
CA GLU A 18 2.25 17.80 -14.61
C GLU A 18 3.78 17.73 -14.70
N THR A 19 4.45 18.69 -14.07
CA THR A 19 5.90 18.64 -13.90
C THR A 19 6.23 18.44 -12.43
N ALA A 20 6.87 17.31 -12.12
CA ALA A 20 7.34 17.00 -10.78
C ALA A 20 8.87 17.07 -10.69
N TYR A 21 9.38 17.58 -9.56
CA TYR A 21 10.81 17.67 -9.28
C TYR A 21 11.15 16.72 -8.14
N TYR A 22 12.18 15.90 -8.34
CA TYR A 22 12.67 14.95 -7.34
C TYR A 22 14.12 15.24 -7.00
N LEU A 23 14.43 15.18 -5.71
CA LEU A 23 15.80 15.16 -5.19
C LEU A 23 16.16 13.73 -4.80
N THR A 24 17.37 13.32 -5.09
CA THR A 24 17.89 12.01 -4.74
C THR A 24 19.33 12.12 -4.26
N SER A 25 19.70 11.29 -3.29
CA SER A 25 21.09 11.10 -2.86
C SER A 25 21.83 10.05 -3.68
N LEU A 26 21.14 9.38 -4.62
CA LEU A 26 21.78 8.42 -5.51
C LEU A 26 22.76 9.15 -6.45
N PRO A 27 23.96 8.59 -6.69
CA PRO A 27 24.89 9.12 -7.67
C PRO A 27 24.32 9.04 -9.09
N ALA A 28 24.76 9.94 -9.96
CA ALA A 28 24.16 10.14 -11.28
C ALA A 28 24.24 8.91 -12.21
N ASP A 29 25.25 8.07 -12.03
CA ASP A 29 25.42 6.80 -12.76
C ASP A 29 24.41 5.74 -12.36
N LEU A 30 23.89 5.77 -11.11
CA LEU A 30 22.86 4.89 -10.60
C LEU A 30 21.45 5.51 -10.63
N ALA A 31 21.35 6.79 -10.86
CA ALA A 31 20.10 7.57 -10.82
C ALA A 31 19.65 8.02 -12.22
N GLY A 32 19.72 7.15 -13.21
CA GLY A 32 19.14 7.41 -14.53
C GLY A 32 17.63 7.69 -14.45
N PRO A 33 17.04 8.40 -15.42
CA PRO A 33 15.63 8.80 -15.41
C PRO A 33 14.66 7.62 -15.19
N ILE A 34 14.93 6.48 -15.83
CA ILE A 34 14.13 5.26 -15.75
C ILE A 34 14.18 4.69 -14.32
N GLU A 35 15.36 4.65 -13.70
CA GLU A 35 15.52 4.11 -12.36
C GLU A 35 14.82 4.97 -11.31
N VAL A 36 14.94 6.29 -11.41
CA VAL A 36 14.24 7.19 -10.49
C VAL A 36 12.73 7.11 -10.66
N ASP A 37 12.20 7.01 -11.88
CA ASP A 37 10.77 6.80 -12.12
C ASP A 37 10.31 5.47 -11.51
N ARG A 38 11.08 4.40 -11.66
CA ARG A 38 10.80 3.09 -11.05
C ARG A 38 10.74 3.19 -9.52
N LEU A 39 11.68 3.88 -8.88
CA LEU A 39 11.70 4.06 -7.44
C LEU A 39 10.52 4.90 -6.94
N VAL A 40 10.18 5.98 -7.63
CA VAL A 40 9.04 6.83 -7.31
C VAL A 40 7.73 6.05 -7.42
N ARG A 41 7.55 5.28 -8.49
CA ARG A 41 6.36 4.42 -8.66
C ARG A 41 6.31 3.30 -7.62
N GLY A 42 7.47 2.74 -7.26
CA GLY A 42 7.58 1.73 -6.21
C GLY A 42 7.16 2.26 -4.85
N HIS A 43 7.56 3.49 -4.52
CA HIS A 43 7.15 4.16 -3.29
C HIS A 43 5.63 4.37 -3.23
N TRP A 44 5.04 4.85 -4.31
CA TRP A 44 3.59 5.01 -4.40
C TRP A 44 2.81 3.68 -4.27
N ALA A 45 3.41 2.58 -4.76
CA ALA A 45 2.83 1.25 -4.57
C ALA A 45 2.83 0.82 -3.09
N ILE A 46 3.82 1.22 -2.29
CA ILE A 46 3.86 0.98 -0.84
C ILE A 46 2.71 1.73 -0.15
N GLU A 47 2.54 3.02 -0.45
CA GLU A 47 1.43 3.82 0.09
C GLU A 47 0.08 3.17 -0.20
N ASN A 48 -0.20 2.82 -1.46
CA ASN A 48 -1.49 2.24 -1.83
C ASN A 48 -1.70 0.81 -1.33
N ARG A 49 -0.64 0.00 -1.24
CA ARG A 49 -0.79 -1.41 -0.85
C ARG A 49 -0.72 -1.65 0.65
N ILE A 50 -0.03 -0.79 1.39
CA ILE A 50 0.18 -0.99 2.82
C ILE A 50 -0.56 0.07 3.62
N HIS A 51 -0.25 1.35 3.43
CA HIS A 51 -0.85 2.43 4.22
C HIS A 51 -2.35 2.54 3.97
N TYR A 52 -2.78 2.62 2.72
CA TYR A 52 -4.22 2.66 2.39
C TYR A 52 -5.01 1.47 2.98
N VAL A 53 -4.44 0.26 2.98
CA VAL A 53 -5.10 -0.90 3.58
C VAL A 53 -5.22 -0.76 5.09
N ARG A 54 -4.20 -0.24 5.77
CA ARG A 54 -4.23 -0.01 7.22
C ARG A 54 -5.23 1.07 7.58
N ASP A 55 -5.20 2.19 6.88
CA ASP A 55 -6.01 3.36 7.21
C ASP A 55 -7.48 3.15 6.81
N VAL A 56 -7.74 2.64 5.61
CA VAL A 56 -9.12 2.50 5.09
C VAL A 56 -9.76 1.17 5.46
N THR A 57 -9.02 0.05 5.41
CA THR A 57 -9.61 -1.28 5.65
C THR A 57 -9.66 -1.63 7.13
N PHE A 58 -8.62 -1.26 7.89
CA PHE A 58 -8.53 -1.50 9.33
C PHE A 58 -8.87 -0.28 10.17
N ASP A 59 -9.16 0.86 9.56
CA ASP A 59 -9.54 2.12 10.20
C ASP A 59 -8.54 2.51 11.32
N GLU A 60 -7.24 2.41 11.00
CA GLU A 60 -6.17 2.57 11.99
C GLU A 60 -6.15 3.96 12.60
N ASP A 61 -6.39 5.00 11.81
CA ASP A 61 -6.41 6.39 12.25
C ASP A 61 -7.53 6.69 13.26
N ARG A 62 -8.62 5.92 13.24
CA ARG A 62 -9.73 6.03 14.21
C ARG A 62 -9.52 5.19 15.47
N SER A 63 -8.43 4.44 15.55
CA SER A 63 -8.14 3.62 16.72
C SER A 63 -7.93 4.47 17.95
N GLN A 64 -8.70 4.24 19.00
CA GLN A 64 -8.62 4.95 20.28
C GLN A 64 -7.65 4.30 21.29
N ALA A 65 -6.80 3.39 20.84
CA ALA A 65 -5.81 2.74 21.70
C ALA A 65 -4.56 3.62 21.80
N TYR A 66 -4.56 4.55 22.75
CA TYR A 66 -3.44 5.51 22.90
C TYR A 66 -2.52 5.19 24.09
N THR A 67 -2.84 4.17 24.92
CA THR A 67 -2.15 3.92 26.18
C THR A 67 -1.12 2.78 26.05
N GLY A 68 0.07 3.01 26.59
CA GLY A 68 1.13 2.01 26.69
C GLY A 68 1.53 1.42 25.33
N ASN A 69 1.65 0.09 25.28
CA ASN A 69 2.01 -0.64 24.06
C ASN A 69 0.81 -0.96 23.14
N GLY A 70 -0.40 -0.53 23.50
CA GLY A 70 -1.64 -0.82 22.77
C GLY A 70 -1.56 -0.48 21.27
N PRO A 71 -1.18 0.75 20.88
CA PRO A 71 -1.08 1.14 19.47
C PRO A 71 -0.10 0.24 18.69
N ARG A 72 1.06 -0.03 19.26
CA ARG A 72 2.11 -0.85 18.65
C ARG A 72 1.66 -2.31 18.46
N THR A 73 1.01 -2.87 19.46
CA THR A 73 0.48 -4.23 19.40
C THR A 73 -0.59 -4.35 18.32
N LEU A 74 -1.54 -3.41 18.25
CA LEU A 74 -2.57 -3.39 17.22
C LEU A 74 -1.98 -3.23 15.81
N ALA A 75 -1.00 -2.36 15.63
CA ALA A 75 -0.31 -2.20 14.35
C ALA A 75 0.39 -3.51 13.93
N THR A 76 1.02 -4.20 14.87
CA THR A 76 1.65 -5.52 14.62
C THR A 76 0.61 -6.57 14.23
N CYS A 77 -0.52 -6.65 14.92
CA CYS A 77 -1.60 -7.57 14.58
C CYS A 77 -2.19 -7.30 13.19
N ARG A 78 -2.39 -6.02 12.82
CA ARG A 78 -2.86 -5.65 11.48
C ARG A 78 -1.85 -6.08 10.39
N ASN A 79 -0.57 -5.81 10.62
CA ASN A 79 0.49 -6.22 9.69
C ASN A 79 0.54 -7.75 9.53
N LEU A 80 0.40 -8.50 10.62
CA LEU A 80 0.33 -9.96 10.58
C LEU A 80 -0.88 -10.44 9.78
N ALA A 81 -2.05 -9.87 10.00
CA ALA A 81 -3.27 -10.21 9.26
C ALA A 81 -3.12 -9.93 7.76
N ILE A 82 -2.58 -8.75 7.39
CA ILE A 82 -2.33 -8.40 5.99
C ILE A 82 -1.34 -9.39 5.35
N SER A 83 -0.28 -9.74 6.06
CA SER A 83 0.75 -10.66 5.56
C SER A 83 0.20 -12.06 5.38
N ALA A 84 -0.56 -12.59 6.35
CA ALA A 84 -1.20 -13.89 6.26
C ALA A 84 -2.15 -13.97 5.07
N LEU A 85 -3.01 -12.97 4.89
CA LEU A 85 -3.92 -12.90 3.74
C LEU A 85 -3.19 -12.87 2.40
N ARG A 86 -2.09 -12.13 2.31
CA ARG A 86 -1.29 -12.06 1.08
C ARG A 86 -0.57 -13.35 0.76
N LEU A 87 -0.04 -14.04 1.77
CA LEU A 87 0.56 -15.37 1.61
C LEU A 87 -0.45 -16.38 1.08
N HIS A 88 -1.72 -16.26 1.46
CA HIS A 88 -2.82 -17.05 0.91
C HIS A 88 -3.37 -16.52 -0.44
N GLY A 89 -2.67 -15.61 -1.11
CA GLY A 89 -2.99 -15.12 -2.45
C GLY A 89 -4.11 -14.07 -2.52
N HIS A 90 -4.55 -13.53 -1.38
CA HIS A 90 -5.57 -12.48 -1.39
C HIS A 90 -4.97 -11.11 -1.77
N THR A 91 -5.32 -10.61 -2.94
CA THR A 91 -4.90 -9.28 -3.43
C THR A 91 -5.77 -8.17 -2.86
N ASN A 92 -7.08 -8.40 -2.67
CA ASN A 92 -8.03 -7.45 -2.09
C ASN A 92 -8.32 -7.80 -0.63
N ILE A 93 -7.62 -7.14 0.29
CA ILE A 93 -7.68 -7.40 1.72
C ILE A 93 -9.06 -7.11 2.30
N ALA A 94 -9.71 -6.00 1.91
CA ALA A 94 -11.05 -5.65 2.38
C ALA A 94 -12.09 -6.72 2.02
N ARG A 95 -12.01 -7.27 0.81
CA ARG A 95 -12.88 -8.36 0.37
C ARG A 95 -12.61 -9.64 1.15
N ALA A 96 -11.33 -9.96 1.37
CA ALA A 96 -10.91 -11.15 2.13
C ALA A 96 -11.43 -11.08 3.58
N LEU A 97 -11.27 -9.94 4.26
CA LEU A 97 -11.78 -9.76 5.61
C LEU A 97 -13.30 -9.93 5.69
N ARG A 98 -14.07 -9.35 4.76
CA ARG A 98 -15.53 -9.56 4.73
C ARG A 98 -15.92 -11.02 4.48
N HIS A 99 -15.12 -11.74 3.68
CA HIS A 99 -15.35 -13.16 3.42
C HIS A 99 -15.07 -14.02 4.67
N ILE A 100 -13.99 -13.72 5.38
CA ILE A 100 -13.59 -14.44 6.59
C ILE A 100 -14.53 -14.14 7.76
N ALA A 101 -14.97 -12.89 7.92
CA ALA A 101 -15.88 -12.48 8.99
C ALA A 101 -17.21 -13.25 9.00
N ARG A 102 -17.59 -13.84 7.88
CA ARG A 102 -18.80 -14.67 7.78
C ARG A 102 -18.66 -16.08 8.34
N ASN A 103 -17.43 -16.55 8.54
CA ASN A 103 -17.14 -17.88 9.05
C ASN A 103 -15.75 -17.94 9.69
N ILE A 104 -15.72 -18.15 11.01
CA ILE A 104 -14.49 -18.19 11.80
C ILE A 104 -13.53 -19.30 11.35
N THR A 105 -14.04 -20.45 10.86
CA THR A 105 -13.21 -21.56 10.40
C THR A 105 -12.24 -21.11 9.29
N ARG A 106 -12.65 -20.15 8.45
CA ARG A 106 -11.77 -19.60 7.41
C ARG A 106 -10.58 -18.84 8.00
N ALA A 107 -10.78 -18.13 9.11
CA ALA A 107 -9.69 -17.46 9.82
C ALA A 107 -8.69 -18.48 10.39
N LEU A 108 -9.20 -19.53 11.00
CA LEU A 108 -8.38 -20.62 11.56
C LEU A 108 -7.55 -21.29 10.46
N THR A 109 -8.15 -21.63 9.34
CA THR A 109 -7.43 -22.20 8.18
C THR A 109 -6.30 -21.29 7.67
N ILE A 110 -6.52 -19.97 7.61
CA ILE A 110 -5.49 -19.02 7.20
C ILE A 110 -4.33 -18.96 8.22
N LEU A 111 -4.63 -19.16 9.48
CA LEU A 111 -3.64 -19.20 10.56
C LEU A 111 -2.96 -20.58 10.73
N GLY A 112 -3.39 -21.58 9.94
CA GLY A 112 -2.85 -22.95 10.02
C GLY A 112 -3.39 -23.74 11.22
N LEU A 113 -4.58 -23.38 11.73
CA LEU A 113 -5.26 -24.00 12.86
C LEU A 113 -6.49 -24.80 12.42
#